data_3e43a54c1ed58fea5a6e420b386f19ea
#
_entry.id   3e43a54c1ed58fea5a6e420b386f19ea
#
_cell.length_a   1.000
_cell.length_b   1.000
_cell.length_c   1.000
_cell.angle_alpha   90.00
_cell.angle_beta   90.00
_cell.angle_gamma   90.00
#
_symmetry.space_group_name_H-M   'P 1'
#
loop_
_entity.id
_entity.type
_entity.pdbx_description
1 polymer ?
#
loop_
_entity_poly.entity_id
_entity_poly.type
_entity_poly.pdbx_seq_one_letter_code
_entity_poly.pdbx_strand_id
1 'polypeptide(L)'
;MTISGKIQTGFFTPAMVSFRFKYCFRGRSMENLLIRPDAVDFSVIPDVPAETCVAPLQRPAHLGEDWLEPQQRVYTPEEHGIWDDLFAQQMDVLPGRAASSFMAGLERLELGRGGVPDFGALSEELQPITGWSVVPVPMLIPDHVFFYHLANRRFPAGNFIRSREQFDYISEPDVFHDVFGHVPMLTDPVYADYMQEYGRAGWKALAYNRLKALSALYWYTVEFGLIREADGIKAYGAGILSGPLEAKFSVEGQSPNRIHLEVDRVMRTDYVISDMQPTYFVIDSFEELFRKTVERNFDDLYRGLNPGFTYSNQAVLGGDKVYHLGTQEYANRGGQGSGAKPV
;
A
#
# COMPACT_ATOMS: atom_id res chain seq x y z
N MET A 1 9.27 15.07 -49.02
CA MET A 1 9.95 13.99 -48.30
C MET A 1 9.30 13.89 -46.95
N THR A 2 8.41 12.94 -46.80
CA THR A 2 7.56 12.71 -45.65
C THR A 2 8.24 11.66 -44.77
N ILE A 3 8.67 12.03 -43.58
CA ILE A 3 9.23 11.08 -42.62
C ILE A 3 8.09 10.66 -41.68
N SER A 4 7.57 9.48 -41.93
CA SER A 4 6.61 8.79 -41.06
C SER A 4 7.40 8.12 -39.93
N GLY A 5 7.37 8.73 -38.73
CA GLY A 5 7.85 8.10 -37.53
C GLY A 5 6.74 7.22 -36.94
N LYS A 6 6.91 5.91 -37.03
CA LYS A 6 6.07 4.95 -36.32
C LYS A 6 6.37 5.06 -34.82
N ILE A 7 5.41 5.55 -34.08
CA ILE A 7 5.38 5.40 -32.62
C ILE A 7 5.09 3.91 -32.35
N GLN A 8 6.09 3.18 -31.88
CA GLN A 8 5.89 1.86 -31.30
C GLN A 8 5.09 2.05 -30.01
N THR A 9 3.83 1.67 -30.06
CA THR A 9 3.01 1.42 -28.87
C THR A 9 3.60 0.20 -28.17
N GLY A 10 4.45 0.43 -27.17
CA GLY A 10 4.88 -0.62 -26.27
C GLY A 10 3.65 -1.12 -25.54
N PHE A 11 3.31 -2.37 -25.74
CA PHE A 11 2.33 -3.07 -24.94
C PHE A 11 2.84 -3.12 -23.51
N PHE A 12 2.26 -2.30 -22.65
CA PHE A 12 2.43 -2.40 -21.20
C PHE A 12 1.81 -3.72 -20.75
N THR A 13 2.66 -4.67 -20.43
CA THR A 13 2.21 -5.87 -19.72
C THR A 13 1.80 -5.47 -18.30
N PRO A 14 0.66 -5.95 -17.78
CA PRO A 14 0.20 -5.66 -16.42
C PRO A 14 0.99 -6.45 -15.38
N ALA A 15 2.31 -6.29 -15.37
CA ALA A 15 3.20 -7.14 -14.59
C ALA A 15 3.69 -6.50 -13.29
N MET A 16 3.30 -5.26 -13.03
CA MET A 16 3.84 -4.51 -11.90
C MET A 16 2.74 -4.13 -10.92
N VAL A 17 2.92 -4.49 -9.67
CA VAL A 17 1.96 -4.47 -8.56
C VAL A 17 0.87 -5.54 -8.69
N SER A 18 1.21 -6.69 -9.21
CA SER A 18 0.41 -7.88 -9.00
C SER A 18 0.92 -8.60 -7.76
N PHE A 19 0.33 -8.35 -6.60
CA PHE A 19 0.30 -9.34 -5.54
C PHE A 19 -0.39 -10.61 -6.10
N ARG A 20 0.25 -11.29 -7.03
CA ARG A 20 -0.24 -12.57 -7.56
C ARG A 20 0.35 -13.68 -6.75
N PHE A 21 -0.44 -14.17 -5.83
CA PHE A 21 -0.12 -15.28 -4.97
C PHE A 21 -0.58 -16.61 -5.57
N LYS A 22 0.37 -17.50 -5.78
CA LYS A 22 0.15 -18.93 -5.87
C LYS A 22 1.25 -19.62 -5.07
N TYR A 23 0.97 -19.91 -3.82
CA TYR A 23 1.81 -20.79 -3.03
C TYR A 23 1.07 -22.10 -2.75
N CYS A 24 1.72 -23.21 -3.03
CA CYS A 24 1.27 -24.53 -2.64
C CYS A 24 2.19 -25.06 -1.55
N PHE A 25 1.74 -25.04 -0.31
CA PHE A 25 2.42 -25.72 0.79
C PHE A 25 1.94 -27.17 0.89
N ARG A 26 2.84 -28.13 0.71
CA ARG A 26 2.63 -29.53 1.15
C ARG A 26 3.27 -29.74 2.52
N GLY A 27 2.42 -29.88 3.52
CA GLY A 27 2.57 -30.73 4.69
C GLY A 27 3.65 -30.38 5.71
N ARG A 28 3.39 -29.43 6.62
CA ARG A 28 3.91 -29.46 8.00
C ARG A 28 2.84 -28.96 8.97
N SER A 29 2.78 -29.56 10.17
CA SER A 29 1.84 -29.18 11.22
C SER A 29 2.09 -27.76 11.70
N MET A 30 1.01 -26.98 11.89
CA MET A 30 1.02 -25.54 12.15
C MET A 30 1.42 -25.13 13.58
N GLU A 31 1.69 -26.08 14.48
CA GLU A 31 1.95 -25.78 15.90
C GLU A 31 3.30 -25.09 16.19
N ASN A 32 4.22 -25.05 15.21
CA ASN A 32 5.57 -24.50 15.39
C ASN A 32 5.83 -23.16 14.69
N LEU A 33 4.80 -22.50 14.13
CA LEU A 33 4.93 -21.21 13.45
C LEU A 33 4.54 -20.03 14.33
N LEU A 34 4.81 -20.08 15.63
CA LEU A 34 4.86 -18.89 16.47
C LEU A 34 6.18 -18.16 16.19
N ILE A 35 6.15 -17.28 15.19
CA ILE A 35 7.31 -16.49 14.81
C ILE A 35 7.55 -15.47 15.92
N ARG A 36 8.61 -15.65 16.67
CA ARG A 36 9.15 -14.58 17.50
C ARG A 36 9.75 -13.54 16.56
N PRO A 37 9.48 -12.24 16.74
CA PRO A 37 9.96 -11.18 15.86
C PRO A 37 11.49 -11.18 15.66
N ASP A 38 12.22 -11.70 16.62
CA ASP A 38 13.68 -11.75 16.73
C ASP A 38 14.32 -13.06 16.19
N ALA A 39 13.53 -13.99 15.69
CA ALA A 39 14.00 -15.32 15.29
C ALA A 39 13.36 -15.85 14.00
N VAL A 40 13.23 -14.99 12.97
CA VAL A 40 12.86 -15.48 11.64
C VAL A 40 14.08 -16.09 10.98
N ASP A 41 14.11 -17.40 10.91
CA ASP A 41 15.09 -18.12 10.12
C ASP A 41 14.63 -18.13 8.65
N PHE A 42 15.18 -17.23 7.85
CA PHE A 42 14.90 -17.13 6.42
C PHE A 42 15.32 -18.38 5.65
N SER A 43 16.20 -19.25 6.20
CA SER A 43 16.60 -20.51 5.57
C SER A 43 15.46 -21.53 5.53
N VAL A 44 14.43 -21.34 6.36
CA VAL A 44 13.24 -22.22 6.45
C VAL A 44 12.11 -21.77 5.51
N ILE A 45 12.24 -20.58 4.90
CA ILE A 45 11.28 -20.07 3.92
C ILE A 45 11.56 -20.79 2.60
N PRO A 46 10.62 -21.61 2.09
CA PRO A 46 10.87 -22.31 0.84
C PRO A 46 11.07 -21.29 -0.29
N ASP A 47 12.08 -21.53 -1.12
CA ASP A 47 12.20 -20.83 -2.39
C ASP A 47 10.85 -20.90 -3.13
N VAL A 48 10.39 -19.75 -3.56
CA VAL A 48 9.14 -19.65 -4.34
C VAL A 48 9.34 -20.45 -5.62
N PRO A 49 8.51 -21.45 -5.93
CA PRO A 49 8.64 -22.17 -7.18
C PRO A 49 8.58 -21.20 -8.36
N ALA A 50 9.57 -21.23 -9.23
CA ALA A 50 9.76 -20.34 -10.37
C ALA A 50 8.55 -20.27 -11.34
N GLU A 51 7.60 -21.19 -11.24
CA GLU A 51 6.45 -21.32 -12.13
C GLU A 51 5.27 -20.39 -11.81
N THR A 52 5.34 -19.61 -10.72
CA THR A 52 4.19 -18.81 -10.25
C THR A 52 4.42 -17.31 -10.24
N CYS A 53 5.58 -16.84 -10.62
CA CYS A 53 5.95 -15.43 -10.60
C CYS A 53 6.03 -14.84 -12.01
N VAL A 54 5.50 -13.65 -12.19
CA VAL A 54 6.23 -12.58 -12.90
C VAL A 54 7.69 -12.72 -12.49
N ALA A 55 8.63 -12.79 -13.43
CA ALA A 55 10.04 -13.17 -13.24
C ALA A 55 10.50 -13.04 -11.79
N PRO A 56 10.94 -14.12 -11.12
CA PRO A 56 11.20 -14.07 -9.68
C PRO A 56 12.05 -12.85 -9.40
N LEU A 57 11.65 -12.03 -8.43
CA LEU A 57 12.43 -10.89 -7.99
C LEU A 57 13.80 -11.47 -7.59
N GLN A 58 14.80 -11.24 -8.45
CA GLN A 58 16.14 -11.74 -8.18
C GLN A 58 16.76 -10.83 -7.14
N ARG A 59 17.03 -11.42 -5.97
CA ARG A 59 17.76 -10.69 -4.93
C ARG A 59 19.10 -10.23 -5.49
N PRO A 60 19.42 -8.92 -5.40
CA PRO A 60 20.74 -8.43 -5.72
C PRO A 60 21.82 -9.16 -4.92
N ALA A 61 22.90 -9.58 -5.56
CA ALA A 61 23.92 -10.44 -4.95
C ALA A 61 24.62 -9.84 -3.72
N HIS A 62 24.58 -8.51 -3.57
CA HIS A 62 25.17 -7.78 -2.45
C HIS A 62 24.25 -7.69 -1.23
N LEU A 63 22.98 -8.08 -1.33
CA LEU A 63 22.00 -7.98 -0.24
C LEU A 63 21.86 -9.29 0.54
N GLY A 64 21.57 -9.14 1.83
CA GLY A 64 21.17 -10.25 2.71
C GLY A 64 19.77 -10.78 2.44
N GLU A 65 19.35 -11.78 3.20
CA GLU A 65 18.01 -12.39 3.13
C GLU A 65 16.87 -11.40 3.41
N ASP A 66 17.16 -10.33 4.15
CA ASP A 66 16.24 -9.25 4.50
C ASP A 66 16.15 -8.14 3.44
N TRP A 67 16.91 -8.25 2.34
CA TRP A 67 16.91 -7.28 1.23
C TRP A 67 17.24 -5.83 1.61
N LEU A 68 17.85 -5.61 2.79
CA LEU A 68 18.25 -4.28 3.21
C LEU A 68 19.45 -3.78 2.41
N GLU A 69 19.31 -2.56 1.88
CA GLU A 69 20.47 -1.81 1.40
C GLU A 69 21.32 -1.38 2.60
N PRO A 70 22.66 -1.39 2.48
CA PRO A 70 23.54 -1.02 3.59
C PRO A 70 23.36 0.43 4.03
N GLN A 71 22.84 1.28 3.15
CA GLN A 71 22.52 2.68 3.40
C GLN A 71 21.54 3.22 2.37
N GLN A 72 20.82 4.28 2.74
CA GLN A 72 20.07 5.07 1.79
C GLN A 72 21.02 5.65 0.74
N ARG A 73 20.62 5.63 -0.53
CA ARG A 73 21.43 6.23 -1.60
C ARG A 73 21.51 7.76 -1.44
N VAL A 74 22.56 8.33 -1.97
CA VAL A 74 22.68 9.78 -2.11
C VAL A 74 21.88 10.23 -3.33
N TYR A 75 20.97 11.19 -3.14
CA TYR A 75 20.17 11.77 -4.22
C TYR A 75 20.85 13.00 -4.80
N THR A 76 20.66 13.22 -6.09
CA THR A 76 21.14 14.41 -6.80
C THR A 76 20.29 15.63 -6.45
N PRO A 77 20.77 16.87 -6.69
CA PRO A 77 19.95 18.07 -6.53
C PRO A 77 18.67 18.06 -7.37
N GLU A 78 18.67 17.44 -8.55
CA GLU A 78 17.49 17.29 -9.40
C GLU A 78 16.47 16.37 -8.74
N GLU A 79 16.90 15.25 -8.19
CA GLU A 79 16.03 14.29 -7.49
C GLU A 79 15.43 14.88 -6.22
N HIS A 80 16.19 15.66 -5.45
CA HIS A 80 15.65 16.46 -4.35
C HIS A 80 14.59 17.47 -4.83
N GLY A 81 14.84 18.13 -5.97
CA GLY A 81 13.88 19.03 -6.58
C GLY A 81 12.58 18.34 -7.05
N ILE A 82 12.66 17.09 -7.49
CA ILE A 82 11.42 16.30 -7.81
C ILE A 82 10.60 16.06 -6.56
N TRP A 83 11.24 15.69 -5.44
CA TRP A 83 10.56 15.53 -4.15
C TRP A 83 9.84 16.81 -3.73
N ASP A 84 10.54 17.94 -3.76
CA ASP A 84 9.99 19.23 -3.34
C ASP A 84 8.78 19.64 -4.19
N ASP A 85 8.83 19.41 -5.49
CA ASP A 85 7.72 19.72 -6.40
C ASP A 85 6.52 18.78 -6.19
N LEU A 86 6.76 17.47 -5.95
CA LEU A 86 5.70 16.51 -5.60
C LEU A 86 5.06 16.87 -4.27
N PHE A 87 5.87 17.23 -3.28
CA PHE A 87 5.37 17.68 -1.98
C PHE A 87 4.51 18.94 -2.13
N ALA A 88 4.97 19.94 -2.86
CA ALA A 88 4.21 21.16 -3.09
C ALA A 88 2.87 20.86 -3.79
N GLN A 89 2.87 20.00 -4.81
CA GLN A 89 1.66 19.56 -5.51
C GLN A 89 0.66 18.92 -4.54
N GLN A 90 1.14 18.05 -3.63
CA GLN A 90 0.25 17.39 -2.65
C GLN A 90 -0.27 18.36 -1.60
N MET A 91 0.54 19.32 -1.16
CA MET A 91 0.09 20.34 -0.20
C MET A 91 -0.96 21.31 -0.77
N ASP A 92 -1.07 21.43 -2.09
CA ASP A 92 -2.17 22.13 -2.75
C ASP A 92 -3.49 21.32 -2.77
N VAL A 93 -3.40 20.00 -2.64
CA VAL A 93 -4.54 19.09 -2.80
C VAL A 93 -5.05 18.53 -1.46
N LEU A 94 -4.16 18.15 -0.57
CA LEU A 94 -4.50 17.37 0.64
C LEU A 94 -5.22 18.13 1.75
N PRO A 95 -5.02 19.47 1.96
CA PRO A 95 -5.76 20.20 2.98
C PRO A 95 -7.27 20.02 2.83
N GLY A 96 -7.93 19.59 3.92
CA GLY A 96 -9.36 19.30 3.96
C GLY A 96 -9.75 17.91 3.39
N ARG A 97 -8.83 17.17 2.74
CA ARG A 97 -9.07 15.84 2.17
C ARG A 97 -8.31 14.74 2.90
N ALA A 98 -7.10 15.02 3.36
CA ALA A 98 -6.32 14.06 4.14
C ALA A 98 -6.80 14.00 5.59
N ALA A 99 -6.63 12.83 6.21
CA ALA A 99 -6.91 12.60 7.62
C ALA A 99 -6.06 13.51 8.51
N SER A 100 -6.64 13.95 9.61
CA SER A 100 -5.96 14.84 10.58
C SER A 100 -4.68 14.22 11.15
N SER A 101 -4.69 12.92 11.40
CA SER A 101 -3.51 12.16 11.84
C SER A 101 -2.36 12.18 10.82
N PHE A 102 -2.68 12.08 9.52
CA PHE A 102 -1.68 12.19 8.46
C PHE A 102 -1.05 13.58 8.41
N MET A 103 -1.88 14.63 8.43
CA MET A 103 -1.39 16.01 8.40
C MET A 103 -0.53 16.33 9.64
N ALA A 104 -0.94 15.85 10.80
CA ALA A 104 -0.14 15.97 12.03
C ALA A 104 1.19 15.20 11.95
N GLY A 105 1.19 14.03 11.32
CA GLY A 105 2.39 13.24 11.07
C GLY A 105 3.37 13.93 10.12
N LEU A 106 2.88 14.55 9.04
CA LEU A 106 3.70 15.36 8.12
C LEU A 106 4.39 16.51 8.84
N GLU A 107 3.63 17.25 9.66
CA GLU A 107 4.15 18.37 10.45
C GLU A 107 5.20 17.90 11.45
N ARG A 108 4.91 16.81 12.18
CA ARG A 108 5.80 16.26 13.22
C ARG A 108 7.13 15.78 12.67
N LEU A 109 7.12 15.12 11.50
CA LEU A 109 8.31 14.61 10.85
C LEU A 109 9.01 15.65 9.97
N GLU A 110 8.51 16.88 9.94
CA GLU A 110 9.02 17.98 9.12
C GLU A 110 9.25 17.59 7.64
N LEU A 111 8.42 16.69 7.11
CA LEU A 111 8.52 16.27 5.70
C LEU A 111 8.27 17.45 4.77
N GLY A 112 9.03 17.53 3.68
CA GLY A 112 8.93 18.61 2.70
C GLY A 112 9.94 19.74 2.87
N ARG A 113 10.87 19.62 3.79
CA ARG A 113 11.95 20.58 3.95
C ARG A 113 13.25 20.03 3.39
N GLY A 114 13.61 20.46 2.15
CA GLY A 114 14.95 20.24 1.60
C GLY A 114 15.14 18.90 0.89
N GLY A 115 14.17 18.42 0.16
CA GLY A 115 14.27 17.25 -0.71
C GLY A 115 13.95 15.92 -0.03
N VAL A 116 14.40 14.82 -0.63
CA VAL A 116 14.18 13.47 -0.10
C VAL A 116 14.73 13.35 1.31
N PRO A 117 13.90 12.96 2.31
CA PRO A 117 14.31 12.88 3.70
C PRO A 117 15.38 11.80 3.94
N ASP A 118 16.23 12.03 4.93
CA ASP A 118 17.16 11.01 5.43
C ASP A 118 16.40 9.97 6.27
N PHE A 119 16.54 8.68 5.95
CA PHE A 119 15.83 7.59 6.64
C PHE A 119 16.31 7.39 8.07
N GLY A 120 17.58 7.70 8.34
CA GLY A 120 18.13 7.69 9.70
C GLY A 120 17.46 8.73 10.57
N ALA A 121 17.39 9.98 10.09
CA ALA A 121 16.71 11.08 10.78
C ALA A 121 15.22 10.77 11.01
N LEU A 122 14.49 10.25 10.00
CA LEU A 122 13.11 9.82 10.16
C LEU A 122 12.97 8.73 11.24
N SER A 123 13.91 7.80 11.27
CA SER A 123 13.91 6.72 12.26
C SER A 123 14.18 7.23 13.66
N GLU A 124 15.07 8.20 13.84
CA GLU A 124 15.34 8.86 15.12
C GLU A 124 14.10 9.58 15.66
N GLU A 125 13.28 10.18 14.80
CA GLU A 125 12.01 10.81 15.17
C GLU A 125 10.91 9.78 15.49
N LEU A 126 10.80 8.69 14.72
CA LEU A 126 9.76 7.67 14.91
C LEU A 126 10.00 6.78 16.12
N GLN A 127 11.26 6.48 16.46
CA GLN A 127 11.61 5.56 17.53
C GLN A 127 10.98 5.94 18.87
N PRO A 128 11.07 7.20 19.38
CA PRO A 128 10.47 7.58 20.66
C PRO A 128 8.94 7.65 20.62
N ILE A 129 8.32 7.73 19.43
CA ILE A 129 6.87 7.86 19.28
C ILE A 129 6.21 6.49 19.27
N THR A 130 6.64 5.62 18.35
CA THR A 130 5.99 4.34 18.06
C THR A 130 6.96 3.18 17.93
N GLY A 131 8.26 3.42 18.07
CA GLY A 131 9.28 2.39 17.93
C GLY A 131 9.55 1.95 16.47
N TRP A 132 9.06 2.70 15.49
CA TRP A 132 9.28 2.41 14.07
C TRP A 132 10.58 3.00 13.55
N SER A 133 11.07 2.41 12.46
CA SER A 133 12.18 2.93 11.67
C SER A 133 11.88 2.77 10.18
N VAL A 134 12.49 3.61 9.35
CA VAL A 134 12.47 3.51 7.89
C VAL A 134 13.76 2.86 7.43
N VAL A 135 13.67 1.84 6.59
CA VAL A 135 14.84 1.08 6.14
C VAL A 135 14.89 1.04 4.62
N PRO A 136 16.08 1.26 4.01
CA PRO A 136 16.21 1.31 2.57
C PRO A 136 16.18 -0.09 1.95
N VAL A 137 15.37 -0.25 0.91
CA VAL A 137 15.34 -1.43 0.06
C VAL A 137 15.53 -1.02 -1.41
N PRO A 138 16.01 -1.91 -2.32
CA PRO A 138 16.32 -1.50 -3.69
C PRO A 138 15.09 -1.01 -4.45
N MET A 139 13.99 -1.71 -4.31
CA MET A 139 12.67 -1.44 -4.91
C MET A 139 11.64 -2.43 -4.30
N LEU A 140 10.73 -2.99 -5.09
CA LEU A 140 9.83 -4.04 -4.61
C LEU A 140 10.63 -5.22 -4.04
N ILE A 141 10.21 -5.67 -2.87
CA ILE A 141 10.77 -6.81 -2.15
C ILE A 141 9.72 -7.93 -2.06
N PRO A 142 10.14 -9.20 -1.88
CA PRO A 142 9.19 -10.30 -1.69
C PRO A 142 8.29 -10.09 -0.48
N ASP A 143 7.03 -10.56 -0.57
CA ASP A 143 6.03 -10.37 0.49
C ASP A 143 6.47 -10.84 1.87
N HIS A 144 7.14 -12.01 1.95
CA HIS A 144 7.63 -12.53 3.21
C HIS A 144 8.68 -11.62 3.86
N VAL A 145 9.52 -10.95 3.05
CA VAL A 145 10.50 -9.97 3.51
C VAL A 145 9.78 -8.69 3.95
N PHE A 146 8.80 -8.23 3.18
CA PHE A 146 7.96 -7.10 3.55
C PHE A 146 7.27 -7.33 4.90
N PHE A 147 6.61 -8.46 5.07
CA PHE A 147 5.96 -8.82 6.34
C PHE A 147 6.95 -8.95 7.50
N TYR A 148 8.16 -9.46 7.24
CA TYR A 148 9.21 -9.50 8.25
C TYR A 148 9.58 -8.11 8.74
N HIS A 149 9.76 -7.16 7.85
CA HIS A 149 10.06 -5.78 8.23
C HIS A 149 8.93 -5.17 9.03
N LEU A 150 7.69 -5.24 8.55
CA LEU A 150 6.55 -4.68 9.28
C LEU A 150 6.39 -5.29 10.67
N ALA A 151 6.50 -6.61 10.80
CA ALA A 151 6.42 -7.31 12.10
C ALA A 151 7.48 -6.84 13.11
N ASN A 152 8.60 -6.30 12.61
CA ASN A 152 9.71 -5.76 13.41
C ASN A 152 9.73 -4.22 13.47
N ARG A 153 8.60 -3.56 13.20
CA ARG A 153 8.46 -2.09 13.18
C ARG A 153 9.50 -1.41 12.29
N ARG A 154 9.81 -2.01 11.15
CA ARG A 154 10.64 -1.44 10.10
C ARG A 154 9.79 -1.23 8.85
N PHE A 155 9.70 -0.01 8.37
CA PHE A 155 9.02 0.28 7.11
C PHE A 155 10.05 0.25 5.99
N PRO A 156 9.99 -0.73 5.07
CA PRO A 156 10.89 -0.80 3.92
C PRO A 156 10.47 0.23 2.88
N ALA A 157 11.35 1.18 2.59
CA ALA A 157 11.13 2.22 1.59
C ALA A 157 12.06 2.03 0.40
N GLY A 158 11.50 2.14 -0.81
CA GLY A 158 12.24 2.06 -2.05
C GLY A 158 13.31 3.15 -2.15
N ASN A 159 14.51 2.75 -2.56
CA ASN A 159 15.69 3.61 -2.56
C ASN A 159 15.87 4.37 -3.89
N PHE A 160 14.77 4.73 -4.57
CA PHE A 160 14.78 5.52 -5.81
C PHE A 160 13.63 6.52 -5.83
N ILE A 161 13.74 7.56 -6.66
CA ILE A 161 12.67 8.52 -6.94
C ILE A 161 12.37 8.53 -8.44
N ARG A 162 11.11 8.77 -8.79
CA ARG A 162 10.65 8.91 -10.18
C ARG A 162 11.40 10.01 -10.93
N SER A 163 11.46 9.87 -12.25
CA SER A 163 12.03 10.93 -13.10
C SER A 163 10.99 12.05 -13.38
N ARG A 164 11.45 13.17 -13.95
CA ARG A 164 10.56 14.26 -14.38
C ARG A 164 9.53 13.82 -15.42
N GLU A 165 9.86 12.87 -16.29
CA GLU A 165 8.94 12.31 -17.28
C GLU A 165 7.84 11.46 -16.64
N GLN A 166 8.10 10.92 -15.46
CA GLN A 166 7.18 10.11 -14.67
C GLN A 166 6.47 10.91 -13.56
N PHE A 167 6.62 12.23 -13.54
CA PHE A 167 6.17 13.11 -12.46
C PHE A 167 4.70 12.91 -12.12
N ASP A 168 3.84 12.90 -13.13
CA ASP A 168 2.38 12.74 -12.93
C ASP A 168 1.93 11.32 -12.65
N TYR A 169 2.72 10.32 -13.06
CA TYR A 169 2.37 8.91 -12.91
C TYR A 169 3.60 8.02 -12.93
N ILE A 170 3.69 7.16 -11.94
CA ILE A 170 4.67 6.08 -11.86
C ILE A 170 3.95 4.76 -11.59
N SER A 171 4.39 3.68 -12.26
CA SER A 171 3.81 2.35 -12.12
C SER A 171 4.31 1.57 -10.90
N GLU A 172 5.49 1.94 -10.39
CA GLU A 172 6.13 1.32 -9.23
C GLU A 172 6.19 2.34 -8.09
N PRO A 173 5.97 1.92 -6.83
CA PRO A 173 6.13 2.81 -5.69
C PRO A 173 7.58 3.28 -5.61
N ASP A 174 7.78 4.59 -5.54
CA ASP A 174 9.07 5.24 -5.33
C ASP A 174 9.18 5.79 -3.90
N VAL A 175 10.33 6.36 -3.56
CA VAL A 175 10.55 6.91 -2.21
C VAL A 175 9.52 7.98 -1.83
N PHE A 176 8.95 8.72 -2.81
CA PHE A 176 7.90 9.68 -2.51
C PHE A 176 6.62 8.98 -2.05
N HIS A 177 6.18 7.96 -2.78
CA HIS A 177 5.04 7.15 -2.35
C HIS A 177 5.30 6.50 -0.99
N ASP A 178 6.44 5.82 -0.83
CA ASP A 178 6.75 5.05 0.37
C ASP A 178 6.90 5.94 1.61
N VAL A 179 7.65 7.03 1.50
CA VAL A 179 7.93 7.90 2.66
C VAL A 179 6.83 8.94 2.86
N PHE A 180 6.46 9.69 1.82
CA PHE A 180 5.41 10.69 1.97
C PHE A 180 4.05 10.07 2.26
N GLY A 181 3.70 8.99 1.54
CA GLY A 181 2.38 8.37 1.67
C GLY A 181 2.19 7.56 2.96
N HIS A 182 3.18 6.78 3.37
CA HIS A 182 3.01 5.84 4.48
C HIS A 182 3.59 6.34 5.82
N VAL A 183 4.79 6.94 5.81
CA VAL A 183 5.54 7.18 7.04
C VAL A 183 4.86 8.14 8.01
N PRO A 184 4.17 9.21 7.59
CA PRO A 184 3.44 10.10 8.50
C PRO A 184 2.42 9.37 9.37
N MET A 185 1.73 8.38 8.82
CA MET A 185 0.75 7.59 9.56
C MET A 185 1.37 6.73 10.66
N LEU A 186 2.66 6.38 10.56
CA LEU A 186 3.37 5.63 11.61
C LEU A 186 3.62 6.44 12.88
N THR A 187 3.32 7.75 12.89
CA THR A 187 3.31 8.58 14.10
C THR A 187 2.05 8.38 14.95
N ASP A 188 0.98 7.82 14.39
CA ASP A 188 -0.22 7.42 15.13
C ASP A 188 0.00 6.05 15.80
N PRO A 189 -0.07 5.95 17.15
CA PRO A 189 0.26 4.71 17.84
C PRO A 189 -0.64 3.53 17.49
N VAL A 190 -1.94 3.77 17.26
CA VAL A 190 -2.90 2.70 16.94
C VAL A 190 -2.68 2.19 15.54
N TYR A 191 -2.46 3.10 14.58
CA TYR A 191 -2.10 2.72 13.22
C TYR A 191 -0.75 2.00 13.16
N ALA A 192 0.24 2.47 13.91
CA ALA A 192 1.56 1.85 14.00
C ALA A 192 1.49 0.41 14.56
N ASP A 193 0.68 0.18 15.59
CA ASP A 193 0.42 -1.15 16.12
C ASP A 193 -0.34 -2.04 15.12
N TYR A 194 -1.32 -1.48 14.41
CA TYR A 194 -2.02 -2.18 13.33
C TYR A 194 -1.05 -2.65 12.24
N MET A 195 -0.13 -1.78 11.80
CA MET A 195 0.86 -2.11 10.78
C MET A 195 1.81 -3.23 11.23
N GLN A 196 2.23 -3.24 12.49
CA GLN A 196 3.04 -4.34 13.02
C GLN A 196 2.26 -5.66 13.03
N GLU A 197 1.02 -5.65 13.49
CA GLU A 197 0.17 -6.85 13.53
C GLU A 197 -0.21 -7.32 12.12
N TYR A 198 -0.34 -6.39 11.17
CA TYR A 198 -0.51 -6.73 9.75
C TYR A 198 0.72 -7.53 9.23
N GLY A 199 1.93 -7.10 9.57
CA GLY A 199 3.16 -7.85 9.25
C GLY A 199 3.14 -9.27 9.82
N ARG A 200 2.74 -9.44 11.09
CA ARG A 200 2.57 -10.74 11.74
C ARG A 200 1.46 -11.58 11.05
N ALA A 201 0.37 -10.93 10.65
CA ALA A 201 -0.72 -11.58 9.94
C ALA A 201 -0.30 -12.08 8.55
N GLY A 202 0.66 -11.43 7.89
CA GLY A 202 1.21 -11.84 6.61
C GLY A 202 1.80 -13.24 6.64
N TRP A 203 2.58 -13.57 7.65
CA TRP A 203 3.13 -14.92 7.84
C TRP A 203 2.04 -15.97 8.02
N LYS A 204 1.01 -15.65 8.79
CA LYS A 204 -0.15 -16.53 8.95
C LYS A 204 -0.90 -16.70 7.62
N ALA A 205 -1.06 -15.62 6.86
CA ALA A 205 -1.71 -15.66 5.55
C ALA A 205 -0.99 -16.59 4.56
N LEU A 206 0.34 -16.62 4.59
CA LEU A 206 1.14 -17.59 3.82
C LEU A 206 0.76 -19.03 4.19
N ALA A 207 0.76 -19.35 5.48
CA ALA A 207 0.44 -20.68 5.99
C ALA A 207 -1.01 -21.11 5.65
N TYR A 208 -1.96 -20.17 5.69
CA TYR A 208 -3.37 -20.43 5.38
C TYR A 208 -3.72 -20.34 3.88
N ASN A 209 -2.76 -19.97 3.01
CA ASN A 209 -3.01 -19.65 1.59
C ASN A 209 -4.11 -18.56 1.44
N ARG A 210 -3.96 -17.46 2.16
CA ARG A 210 -4.90 -16.32 2.23
C ARG A 210 -4.27 -14.98 1.89
N LEU A 211 -3.09 -14.99 1.26
CA LEU A 211 -2.40 -13.75 0.90
C LEU A 211 -3.27 -12.82 0.04
N LYS A 212 -3.98 -13.35 -0.97
CA LYS A 212 -4.88 -12.52 -1.79
C LYS A 212 -5.90 -11.75 -0.94
N ALA A 213 -6.45 -12.40 0.08
CA ALA A 213 -7.42 -11.78 0.98
C ALA A 213 -6.75 -10.74 1.90
N LEU A 214 -5.56 -11.03 2.41
CA LEU A 214 -4.81 -10.07 3.21
C LEU A 214 -4.37 -8.87 2.37
N SER A 215 -3.95 -9.09 1.12
CA SER A 215 -3.60 -8.01 0.18
C SER A 215 -4.80 -7.12 -0.14
N ALA A 216 -6.01 -7.68 -0.27
CA ALA A 216 -7.22 -6.88 -0.43
C ALA A 216 -7.48 -5.99 0.81
N LEU A 217 -7.23 -6.52 2.01
CA LEU A 217 -7.32 -5.70 3.24
C LEU A 217 -6.29 -4.57 3.23
N TYR A 218 -5.02 -4.84 2.87
CA TYR A 218 -3.99 -3.81 2.73
C TYR A 218 -4.39 -2.74 1.72
N TRP A 219 -4.83 -3.19 0.55
CA TRP A 219 -5.25 -2.32 -0.54
C TRP A 219 -6.33 -1.34 -0.12
N TYR A 220 -7.39 -1.83 0.51
CA TYR A 220 -8.54 -1.01 0.91
C TYR A 220 -8.37 -0.30 2.26
N THR A 221 -7.25 -0.48 2.94
CA THR A 221 -6.92 0.23 4.18
C THR A 221 -5.65 1.05 4.02
N VAL A 222 -4.49 0.42 4.01
CA VAL A 222 -3.18 1.08 4.02
C VAL A 222 -2.93 1.90 2.75
N GLU A 223 -3.39 1.38 1.58
CA GLU A 223 -3.19 2.06 0.30
C GLU A 223 -4.33 3.02 -0.07
N PHE A 224 -5.58 2.56 0.03
CA PHE A 224 -6.74 3.29 -0.47
C PHE A 224 -7.84 3.45 0.58
N GLY A 225 -7.47 3.50 1.86
CA GLY A 225 -8.40 3.63 2.97
C GLY A 225 -8.90 5.07 3.16
N LEU A 226 -10.18 5.15 3.53
CA LEU A 226 -10.82 6.38 3.98
C LEU A 226 -11.24 6.26 5.46
N ILE A 227 -11.26 7.39 6.15
CA ILE A 227 -11.69 7.50 7.54
C ILE A 227 -12.77 8.58 7.68
N ARG A 228 -13.73 8.36 8.58
CA ARG A 228 -14.76 9.35 8.87
C ARG A 228 -14.35 10.20 10.06
N GLU A 229 -14.12 11.47 9.81
CA GLU A 229 -13.88 12.49 10.83
C GLU A 229 -15.13 13.36 11.06
N ALA A 230 -15.06 14.28 12.03
CA ALA A 230 -16.19 15.14 12.40
C ALA A 230 -16.67 16.06 11.25
N ASP A 231 -15.75 16.47 10.39
CA ASP A 231 -15.99 17.37 9.24
C ASP A 231 -16.11 16.63 7.89
N GLY A 232 -16.16 15.29 7.91
CA GLY A 232 -16.41 14.50 6.70
C GLY A 232 -15.50 13.27 6.55
N ILE A 233 -15.56 12.70 5.36
CA ILE A 233 -14.70 11.56 4.99
C ILE A 233 -13.35 12.10 4.51
N LYS A 234 -12.27 11.51 5.02
CA LYS A 234 -10.88 11.88 4.73
C LYS A 234 -10.10 10.68 4.22
N ALA A 235 -9.03 10.93 3.49
CA ALA A 235 -8.11 9.91 3.02
C ALA A 235 -6.98 9.68 4.02
N TYR A 236 -6.68 8.41 4.32
CA TYR A 236 -5.49 8.04 5.07
C TYR A 236 -4.61 7.04 4.32
N GLY A 237 -5.11 6.46 3.23
CA GLY A 237 -4.38 5.49 2.42
C GLY A 237 -3.27 6.14 1.60
N ALA A 238 -2.07 5.55 1.61
CA ALA A 238 -0.86 6.11 1.00
C ALA A 238 -0.97 6.29 -0.51
N GLY A 239 -1.63 5.35 -1.22
CA GLY A 239 -1.89 5.46 -2.66
C GLY A 239 -2.76 6.66 -3.01
N ILE A 240 -3.70 7.03 -2.13
CA ILE A 240 -4.49 8.25 -2.27
C ILE A 240 -3.63 9.48 -1.96
N LEU A 241 -2.92 9.45 -0.84
CA LEU A 241 -2.19 10.60 -0.31
C LEU A 241 -1.00 11.02 -1.18
N SER A 242 -0.39 10.08 -1.89
CA SER A 242 0.72 10.33 -2.82
C SER A 242 0.28 10.63 -4.26
N GLY A 243 -1.03 10.57 -4.56
CA GLY A 243 -1.61 10.78 -5.88
C GLY A 243 -2.63 11.93 -5.93
N PRO A 244 -2.35 13.06 -6.59
CA PRO A 244 -3.20 14.25 -6.52
C PRO A 244 -4.59 14.05 -7.13
N LEU A 245 -4.72 13.21 -8.15
CA LEU A 245 -6.01 12.91 -8.79
C LEU A 245 -6.86 11.99 -7.91
N GLU A 246 -6.24 10.93 -7.35
CA GLU A 246 -6.92 9.97 -6.49
C GLU A 246 -7.41 10.64 -5.19
N ALA A 247 -6.64 11.60 -4.64
CA ALA A 247 -7.04 12.35 -3.45
C ALA A 247 -8.36 13.12 -3.64
N LYS A 248 -8.53 13.77 -4.79
CA LYS A 248 -9.79 14.45 -5.13
C LYS A 248 -10.90 13.45 -5.44
N PHE A 249 -10.59 12.44 -6.25
CA PHE A 249 -11.56 11.46 -6.73
C PHE A 249 -12.15 10.61 -5.58
N SER A 250 -11.32 10.15 -4.67
CA SER A 250 -11.74 9.27 -3.56
C SER A 250 -12.67 9.98 -2.56
N VAL A 251 -12.40 11.27 -2.27
CA VAL A 251 -13.14 12.03 -1.26
C VAL A 251 -14.36 12.75 -1.87
N GLU A 252 -14.22 13.38 -3.03
CA GLU A 252 -15.22 14.30 -3.62
C GLU A 252 -15.91 13.73 -4.86
N GLY A 253 -15.29 12.76 -5.55
CA GLY A 253 -15.82 12.23 -6.81
C GLY A 253 -17.22 11.63 -6.65
N GLN A 254 -18.07 11.85 -7.65
CA GLN A 254 -19.43 11.28 -7.70
C GLN A 254 -19.44 9.83 -8.21
N SER A 255 -18.37 9.40 -8.86
CA SER A 255 -18.30 8.08 -9.48
C SER A 255 -18.07 6.92 -8.51
N PRO A 256 -17.12 6.98 -7.54
CA PRO A 256 -16.84 5.83 -6.70
C PRO A 256 -17.87 5.65 -5.57
N ASN A 257 -18.10 4.39 -5.17
CA ASN A 257 -18.82 4.11 -3.94
C ASN A 257 -17.94 4.43 -2.72
N ARG A 258 -18.55 4.86 -1.62
CA ARG A 258 -17.93 4.92 -0.29
C ARG A 258 -18.75 4.12 0.68
N ILE A 259 -18.19 3.01 1.16
CA ILE A 259 -18.89 1.99 1.94
C ILE A 259 -18.14 1.82 3.27
N HIS A 260 -18.86 1.64 4.36
CA HIS A 260 -18.24 1.31 5.65
C HIS A 260 -17.45 0.01 5.57
N LEU A 261 -16.28 0.00 6.18
CA LEU A 261 -15.37 -1.13 6.15
C LEU A 261 -15.90 -2.27 7.03
N GLU A 262 -16.16 -3.41 6.39
CA GLU A 262 -16.33 -4.69 7.04
C GLU A 262 -15.25 -5.65 6.57
N VAL A 263 -14.44 -6.17 7.50
CA VAL A 263 -13.19 -6.90 7.19
C VAL A 263 -13.46 -8.11 6.30
N ASP A 264 -14.45 -8.93 6.63
CA ASP A 264 -14.83 -10.11 5.81
C ASP A 264 -15.27 -9.71 4.39
N ARG A 265 -15.90 -8.55 4.26
CA ARG A 265 -16.32 -7.98 2.97
C ARG A 265 -15.12 -7.54 2.15
N VAL A 266 -14.21 -6.78 2.77
CA VAL A 266 -13.00 -6.24 2.13
C VAL A 266 -12.06 -7.35 1.69
N MET A 267 -11.78 -8.33 2.56
CA MET A 267 -10.90 -9.46 2.26
C MET A 267 -11.38 -10.35 1.12
N ARG A 268 -12.64 -10.19 0.69
CA ARG A 268 -13.23 -10.89 -0.47
C ARG A 268 -13.51 -9.97 -1.65
N THR A 269 -13.06 -8.74 -1.64
CA THR A 269 -13.30 -7.78 -2.73
C THR A 269 -12.10 -7.72 -3.66
N ASP A 270 -12.34 -7.91 -4.95
CA ASP A 270 -11.31 -7.66 -5.96
C ASP A 270 -11.00 -6.16 -6.03
N TYR A 271 -9.79 -5.79 -6.46
CA TYR A 271 -9.35 -4.40 -6.55
C TYR A 271 -8.66 -4.11 -7.89
N VAL A 272 -8.56 -2.83 -8.25
CA VAL A 272 -7.90 -2.35 -9.47
C VAL A 272 -6.54 -1.78 -9.08
N ILE A 273 -5.48 -2.19 -9.79
CA ILE A 273 -4.11 -1.73 -9.52
C ILE A 273 -3.73 -0.54 -10.41
N SER A 274 -4.17 -0.56 -11.66
CA SER A 274 -3.70 0.35 -12.71
C SER A 274 -4.61 1.55 -12.96
N ASP A 275 -5.64 1.74 -12.13
CA ASP A 275 -6.64 2.79 -12.31
C ASP A 275 -7.28 3.16 -10.96
N MET A 276 -8.05 4.25 -10.93
CA MET A 276 -8.77 4.72 -9.75
C MET A 276 -9.78 3.69 -9.25
N GLN A 277 -9.93 3.60 -7.93
CA GLN A 277 -10.79 2.58 -7.34
C GLN A 277 -12.27 2.91 -7.56
N PRO A 278 -13.10 1.95 -8.06
CA PRO A 278 -14.54 2.16 -8.18
C PRO A 278 -15.26 2.14 -6.82
N THR A 279 -14.62 1.64 -5.78
CA THR A 279 -15.15 1.60 -4.41
C THR A 279 -14.02 1.85 -3.42
N TYR A 280 -14.27 2.71 -2.45
CA TYR A 280 -13.43 2.94 -1.28
C TYR A 280 -14.15 2.49 -0.03
N PHE A 281 -13.37 1.96 0.94
CA PHE A 281 -13.91 1.58 2.23
C PHE A 281 -13.51 2.58 3.30
N VAL A 282 -14.48 2.88 4.18
CA VAL A 282 -14.40 3.94 5.19
C VAL A 282 -14.42 3.31 6.57
N ILE A 283 -13.42 3.58 7.39
CA ILE A 283 -13.40 3.24 8.82
C ILE A 283 -13.96 4.39 9.65
N ASP A 284 -14.48 4.09 10.84
CA ASP A 284 -14.90 5.12 11.80
C ASP A 284 -13.70 5.59 12.67
N SER A 285 -12.69 4.72 12.91
CA SER A 285 -11.42 5.06 13.56
C SER A 285 -10.37 3.96 13.38
N PHE A 286 -9.11 4.23 13.71
CA PHE A 286 -8.04 3.21 13.70
C PHE A 286 -8.24 2.17 14.80
N GLU A 287 -8.82 2.53 15.94
CA GLU A 287 -9.21 1.59 17.00
C GLU A 287 -10.27 0.61 16.50
N GLU A 288 -11.22 1.08 15.67
CA GLU A 288 -12.20 0.19 15.05
C GLU A 288 -11.52 -0.82 14.11
N LEU A 289 -10.61 -0.35 13.25
CA LEU A 289 -9.85 -1.21 12.35
C LEU A 289 -9.04 -2.24 13.14
N PHE A 290 -8.33 -1.80 14.18
CA PHE A 290 -7.54 -2.67 15.06
C PHE A 290 -8.42 -3.74 15.73
N ARG A 291 -9.54 -3.34 16.30
CA ARG A 291 -10.49 -4.25 16.95
C ARG A 291 -11.10 -5.26 15.99
N LYS A 292 -11.48 -4.83 14.77
CA LYS A 292 -12.09 -5.69 13.76
C LYS A 292 -11.10 -6.67 13.11
N THR A 293 -9.81 -6.44 13.24
CA THR A 293 -8.74 -7.24 12.64
C THR A 293 -7.92 -7.96 13.70
N VAL A 294 -7.14 -7.23 14.48
CA VAL A 294 -6.15 -7.77 15.41
C VAL A 294 -6.82 -8.45 16.60
N GLU A 295 -7.75 -7.78 17.27
CA GLU A 295 -8.45 -8.35 18.43
C GLU A 295 -9.39 -9.50 18.05
N ARG A 296 -9.94 -9.48 16.82
CA ARG A 296 -10.75 -10.58 16.28
C ARG A 296 -9.93 -11.81 15.97
N ASN A 297 -8.62 -11.72 15.89
CA ASN A 297 -7.66 -12.74 15.49
C ASN A 297 -7.71 -13.10 13.98
N PHE A 298 -6.60 -12.87 13.29
CA PHE A 298 -6.44 -13.19 11.88
C PHE A 298 -6.61 -14.67 11.54
N ASP A 299 -6.29 -15.58 12.45
CA ASP A 299 -6.49 -17.02 12.24
C ASP A 299 -7.98 -17.35 12.00
N ASP A 300 -8.88 -16.73 12.77
CA ASP A 300 -10.33 -16.93 12.62
C ASP A 300 -10.85 -16.27 11.34
N LEU A 301 -10.31 -15.10 10.98
CA LEU A 301 -10.60 -14.47 9.70
C LEU A 301 -10.21 -15.39 8.55
N TYR A 302 -9.00 -15.94 8.54
CA TYR A 302 -8.51 -16.79 7.45
C TYR A 302 -9.28 -18.11 7.34
N ARG A 303 -9.68 -18.73 8.47
CA ARG A 303 -10.50 -19.95 8.47
C ARG A 303 -11.92 -19.69 7.95
N GLY A 304 -12.48 -18.53 8.24
CA GLY A 304 -13.83 -18.13 7.82
C GLY A 304 -13.95 -17.77 6.33
N LEU A 305 -12.83 -17.50 5.65
CA LEU A 305 -12.84 -17.10 4.24
C LEU A 305 -13.03 -18.30 3.31
N ASN A 306 -14.02 -18.20 2.42
CA ASN A 306 -14.15 -19.12 1.28
C ASN A 306 -13.21 -18.68 0.16
N PRO A 307 -12.16 -19.45 -0.18
CA PRO A 307 -11.15 -19.01 -1.15
C PRO A 307 -11.66 -18.92 -2.61
N GLY A 308 -12.79 -19.54 -2.90
CA GLY A 308 -13.38 -19.56 -4.25
C GLY A 308 -14.36 -18.44 -4.54
N PHE A 309 -14.58 -17.50 -3.60
CA PHE A 309 -15.60 -16.49 -3.74
C PHE A 309 -15.05 -15.08 -3.50
N THR A 310 -15.17 -14.21 -4.50
CA THR A 310 -14.83 -12.79 -4.43
C THR A 310 -16.00 -11.93 -4.89
N TYR A 311 -16.10 -10.73 -4.34
CA TYR A 311 -17.02 -9.70 -4.80
C TYR A 311 -16.34 -8.84 -5.87
N SER A 312 -17.10 -8.41 -6.86
CA SER A 312 -16.65 -7.35 -7.77
C SER A 312 -16.31 -6.08 -6.98
N ASN A 313 -15.28 -5.37 -7.40
CA ASN A 313 -14.89 -4.08 -6.83
C ASN A 313 -15.93 -2.96 -7.02
N GLN A 314 -16.93 -3.15 -7.88
CA GLN A 314 -18.06 -2.24 -8.08
C GLN A 314 -19.30 -2.66 -7.28
N ALA A 315 -19.33 -3.87 -6.71
CA ALA A 315 -20.51 -4.40 -6.06
C ALA A 315 -20.84 -3.64 -4.78
N VAL A 316 -22.13 -3.30 -4.63
CA VAL A 316 -22.74 -2.87 -3.37
C VAL A 316 -23.70 -3.96 -2.93
N LEU A 317 -23.52 -4.47 -1.71
CA LEU A 317 -24.31 -5.57 -1.17
C LEU A 317 -25.44 -5.04 -0.31
N GLY A 318 -26.52 -5.81 -0.17
CA GLY A 318 -27.68 -5.40 0.63
C GLY A 318 -27.39 -5.18 2.13
N GLY A 319 -26.25 -5.70 2.63
CA GLY A 319 -25.80 -5.49 4.00
C GLY A 319 -24.75 -4.37 4.18
N ASP A 320 -24.30 -3.76 3.08
CA ASP A 320 -23.30 -2.69 3.16
C ASP A 320 -23.92 -1.41 3.74
N LYS A 321 -23.23 -0.79 4.72
CA LYS A 321 -23.54 0.57 5.18
C LYS A 321 -22.91 1.56 4.22
N VAL A 322 -23.71 2.15 3.34
CA VAL A 322 -23.25 3.03 2.26
C VAL A 322 -23.27 4.48 2.73
N TYR A 323 -22.13 5.16 2.63
CA TYR A 323 -22.01 6.61 2.84
C TYR A 323 -22.30 7.40 1.56
N HIS A 324 -21.84 6.87 0.41
CA HIS A 324 -22.11 7.41 -0.91
C HIS A 324 -22.23 6.27 -1.92
N LEU A 325 -23.37 6.23 -2.60
CA LEU A 325 -23.58 5.34 -3.74
C LEU A 325 -23.13 6.05 -5.00
N GLY A 326 -21.99 5.61 -5.54
CA GLY A 326 -21.38 6.22 -6.71
C GLY A 326 -22.11 5.91 -8.02
N THR A 327 -21.98 6.80 -9.00
CA THR A 327 -22.58 6.61 -10.33
C THR A 327 -21.87 5.52 -11.15
N GLN A 328 -20.67 5.14 -10.75
CA GLN A 328 -19.77 4.20 -11.46
C GLN A 328 -19.43 4.63 -12.91
N GLU A 329 -19.67 5.88 -13.25
CA GLU A 329 -19.43 6.40 -14.58
C GLU A 329 -17.97 6.25 -15.02
N TYR A 330 -17.03 6.56 -14.12
CA TYR A 330 -15.60 6.46 -14.41
C TYR A 330 -15.20 4.98 -14.69
N ALA A 331 -15.57 4.07 -13.81
CA ALA A 331 -15.25 2.66 -13.95
C ALA A 331 -15.86 2.03 -15.22
N ASN A 332 -17.05 2.49 -15.62
CA ASN A 332 -17.74 1.99 -16.80
C ASN A 332 -17.18 2.56 -18.12
N ARG A 333 -16.42 3.68 -18.08
CA ARG A 333 -15.73 4.23 -19.27
C ARG A 333 -14.54 3.36 -19.69
N GLY A 334 -13.89 2.67 -18.77
CA GLY A 334 -12.72 1.82 -19.02
C GLY A 334 -12.98 0.60 -19.92
N GLY A 335 -14.25 0.23 -20.17
CA GLY A 335 -14.63 -0.78 -21.15
C GLY A 335 -14.47 -0.33 -22.62
N GLN A 336 -14.16 0.94 -22.87
CA GLN A 336 -13.98 1.53 -24.21
C GLN A 336 -12.58 2.10 -24.44
N GLY A 337 -11.54 1.47 -23.92
CA GLY A 337 -10.13 1.72 -24.25
C GLY A 337 -9.79 3.16 -24.63
N SER A 338 -9.65 4.05 -23.66
CA SER A 338 -9.00 5.33 -23.91
C SER A 338 -8.40 5.89 -22.61
N GLY A 339 -7.11 6.18 -22.64
CA GLY A 339 -6.40 6.90 -21.60
C GLY A 339 -6.79 8.38 -21.53
N ALA A 340 -8.06 8.67 -21.24
CA ALA A 340 -8.52 10.01 -20.96
C ALA A 340 -8.49 10.21 -19.45
N LYS A 341 -7.52 11.00 -18.95
CA LYS A 341 -7.49 11.51 -17.58
C LYS A 341 -8.78 12.28 -17.28
N PRO A 342 -9.39 12.16 -16.09
CA PRO A 342 -10.49 13.03 -15.70
C PRO A 342 -9.99 14.47 -15.60
N VAL A 343 -10.76 15.42 -16.12
CA VAL A 343 -10.54 16.86 -16.04
C VAL A 343 -10.97 17.37 -14.66
#